data_199d504c1e1de037833ff70f20743c18
#
_entry.id   199d504c1e1de037833ff70f20743c18
#
_cell.length_a   1.000
_cell.length_b   1.000
_cell.length_c   1.000
_cell.angle_alpha   90.00
_cell.angle_beta   90.00
_cell.angle_gamma   90.00
#
_symmetry.space_group_name_H-M   'P 1'
#
loop_
_entity.id
_entity.type
_entity.pdbx_description
1 polymer ?
#
loop_
_entity_poly.entity_id
_entity_poly.type
_entity_poly.pdbx_seq_one_letter_code
_entity_poly.pdbx_strand_id
1 'polypeptide(L)'
;LIDSIRNFRQVAGSGLFSKEKALGREYIEMVQDGVIAAQYIHSWQDEDEGAVLITPAYTFLMRNQSVEYQFWLDIGSSGWHERIFQPLTHPHVLNRNWPEGKYWGDVDEVEASQDALYRLTVGLIRRCRKKIFLGLSDLSESGYEYQGMLIKSFQRVLQKIMGGK
;
A
#
# COMPACT_ATOMS: atom_id res chain seq x y z
N LEU A 1 -11.58 -4.57 19.67
CA LEU A 1 -12.61 -3.76 20.33
C LEU A 1 -11.99 -2.71 21.26
N ILE A 2 -11.09 -3.09 22.19
CA ILE A 2 -10.46 -2.17 23.16
C ILE A 2 -9.70 -1.05 22.43
N ASP A 3 -8.94 -1.38 21.40
CA ASP A 3 -8.19 -0.41 20.63
C ASP A 3 -9.11 0.53 19.83
N SER A 4 -10.22 0.01 19.31
CA SER A 4 -11.24 0.82 18.62
C SER A 4 -11.89 1.84 19.57
N ILE A 5 -12.20 1.43 20.79
CA ILE A 5 -12.75 2.34 21.83
C ILE A 5 -11.71 3.41 22.21
N ARG A 6 -10.44 3.01 22.36
CA ARG A 6 -9.36 3.93 22.69
C ARG A 6 -9.16 4.98 21.62
N ASN A 7 -9.13 4.55 20.34
CA ASN A 7 -8.98 5.43 19.20
C ASN A 7 -10.18 6.38 19.07
N PHE A 8 -11.42 5.87 19.23
CA PHE A 8 -12.60 6.71 19.24
C PHE A 8 -12.55 7.79 20.34
N ARG A 9 -12.15 7.39 21.56
CA ARG A 9 -12.00 8.33 22.69
C ARG A 9 -10.96 9.41 22.41
N GLN A 10 -9.87 9.08 21.74
CA GLN A 10 -8.81 10.01 21.41
C GLN A 10 -9.28 11.04 20.37
N VAL A 11 -9.98 10.60 19.33
CA VAL A 11 -10.54 11.46 18.29
C VAL A 11 -11.68 12.31 18.83
N ALA A 12 -12.61 11.73 19.57
CA ALA A 12 -13.77 12.42 20.14
C ALA A 12 -13.39 13.39 21.24
N GLY A 13 -12.31 13.12 21.98
CA GLY A 13 -11.79 13.99 23.05
C GLY A 13 -11.22 15.32 22.52
N SER A 14 -10.93 15.45 21.23
CA SER A 14 -10.42 16.66 20.59
C SER A 14 -11.48 17.73 20.24
N GLY A 15 -12.71 17.58 20.69
CA GLY A 15 -13.74 18.64 20.62
C GLY A 15 -14.64 18.60 19.38
N LEU A 16 -14.59 17.55 18.60
CA LEU A 16 -15.41 17.37 17.38
C LEU A 16 -16.86 16.91 17.66
N PHE A 17 -17.16 16.47 18.90
CA PHE A 17 -18.45 15.89 19.26
C PHE A 17 -19.18 16.71 20.33
N SER A 18 -20.51 16.64 20.32
CA SER A 18 -21.37 17.35 21.25
C SER A 18 -21.05 17.02 22.70
N LYS A 19 -20.89 18.04 23.53
CA LYS A 19 -20.65 17.92 24.98
C LYS A 19 -21.79 17.30 25.78
N GLU A 20 -22.96 17.07 25.15
CA GLU A 20 -24.17 16.65 25.83
C GLU A 20 -24.34 15.13 25.94
N LYS A 21 -23.66 14.35 25.11
CA LYS A 21 -23.76 12.87 25.15
C LYS A 21 -22.51 12.22 25.75
N ALA A 22 -22.71 11.17 26.53
CA ALA A 22 -21.60 10.38 27.04
C ALA A 22 -20.85 9.68 25.87
N LEU A 23 -19.55 9.87 25.75
CA LEU A 23 -18.68 9.33 24.69
C LEU A 23 -18.90 7.82 24.43
N GLY A 24 -19.17 7.04 25.45
CA GLY A 24 -19.45 5.61 25.32
C GLY A 24 -20.75 5.31 24.58
N ARG A 25 -21.76 6.16 24.73
CA ARG A 25 -23.05 6.02 24.05
C ARG A 25 -22.91 6.36 22.57
N GLU A 26 -22.20 7.41 22.24
CA GLU A 26 -21.92 7.78 20.85
C GLU A 26 -21.12 6.71 20.12
N TYR A 27 -20.15 6.05 20.79
CA TYR A 27 -19.44 4.92 20.25
C TYR A 27 -20.37 3.75 19.93
N ILE A 28 -21.28 3.40 20.83
CA ILE A 28 -22.23 2.31 20.62
C ILE A 28 -23.18 2.62 19.47
N GLU A 29 -23.73 3.84 19.41
CA GLU A 29 -24.58 4.29 18.31
C GLU A 29 -23.85 4.18 16.97
N MET A 30 -22.59 4.65 16.89
CA MET A 30 -21.75 4.54 15.70
C MET A 30 -21.49 3.08 15.26
N VAL A 31 -21.29 2.18 16.21
CA VAL A 31 -21.11 0.72 15.91
C VAL A 31 -22.43 0.12 15.42
N GLN A 32 -23.56 0.50 16.00
CA GLN A 32 -24.89 0.04 15.58
C GLN A 32 -25.25 0.55 14.19
N ASP A 33 -24.85 1.77 13.84
CA ASP A 33 -25.03 2.33 12.50
C ASP A 33 -24.07 1.75 11.45
N GLY A 34 -23.23 0.79 11.83
CA GLY A 34 -22.31 0.08 10.93
C GLY A 34 -21.08 0.89 10.52
N VAL A 35 -20.77 1.99 11.19
CA VAL A 35 -19.59 2.83 10.92
C VAL A 35 -18.32 2.15 11.44
N ILE A 36 -17.92 1.06 10.80
CA ILE A 36 -16.70 0.30 11.15
C ILE A 36 -15.43 1.01 10.66
N ALA A 37 -15.55 1.96 9.74
CA ALA A 37 -14.42 2.65 9.12
C ALA A 37 -13.49 3.35 10.14
N ALA A 38 -14.02 3.78 11.28
CA ALA A 38 -13.22 4.39 12.36
C ALA A 38 -12.22 3.43 13.01
N GLN A 39 -12.32 2.12 12.79
CA GLN A 39 -11.37 1.14 13.34
C GLN A 39 -9.99 1.19 12.66
N TYR A 40 -9.92 1.77 11.47
CA TYR A 40 -8.70 1.82 10.66
C TYR A 40 -8.07 3.21 10.60
N ILE A 41 -8.64 4.18 11.27
CA ILE A 41 -7.94 5.45 11.48
C ILE A 41 -6.88 5.16 12.55
N HIS A 42 -5.74 4.68 12.11
CA HIS A 42 -4.54 4.77 12.93
C HIS A 42 -4.39 6.23 13.32
N SER A 43 -4.35 6.46 14.63
CA SER A 43 -4.14 7.77 15.20
C SER A 43 -3.10 8.51 14.36
N TRP A 44 -3.44 9.69 13.94
CA TRP A 44 -2.51 10.68 13.43
C TRP A 44 -1.66 11.12 14.63
N GLN A 45 -0.79 10.21 15.07
CA GLN A 45 0.25 10.59 16.01
C GLN A 45 1.21 11.43 15.19
N ASP A 46 1.53 12.60 15.71
CA ASP A 46 2.65 13.38 15.20
C ASP A 46 3.86 12.43 15.20
N GLU A 47 4.38 12.18 14.00
CA GLU A 47 5.57 11.35 13.86
C GLU A 47 6.71 12.11 14.55
N ASP A 48 7.43 11.44 15.43
CA ASP A 48 8.64 12.01 16.04
C ASP A 48 9.56 12.51 14.93
N GLU A 49 9.98 13.77 15.01
CA GLU A 49 10.96 14.32 14.09
C GLU A 49 12.23 13.44 14.13
N GLY A 50 12.55 12.82 12.99
CA GLY A 50 13.69 11.92 12.88
C GLY A 50 13.38 10.42 12.99
N ALA A 51 12.13 10.03 13.16
CA ALA A 51 11.72 8.63 13.14
C ALA A 51 11.86 8.01 11.75
N VAL A 52 12.26 6.74 11.70
CA VAL A 52 12.28 5.94 10.47
C VAL A 52 10.94 5.26 10.31
N LEU A 53 10.25 5.56 9.20
CA LEU A 53 8.98 4.93 8.86
C LEU A 53 9.22 3.58 8.17
N ILE A 54 8.72 2.50 8.77
CA ILE A 54 8.67 1.17 8.17
C ILE A 54 7.22 0.85 7.86
N THR A 55 6.89 0.66 6.58
CA THR A 55 5.51 0.47 6.16
C THR A 55 5.43 -0.23 4.80
N PRO A 56 4.34 -0.97 4.51
CA PRO A 56 4.08 -1.47 3.16
C PRO A 56 4.00 -0.34 2.13
N ALA A 57 4.46 -0.60 0.90
CA ALA A 57 4.55 0.40 -0.15
C ALA A 57 3.20 1.09 -0.46
N TYR A 58 2.12 0.34 -0.52
CA TYR A 58 0.77 0.91 -0.73
C TYR A 58 0.33 1.82 0.43
N THR A 59 0.60 1.43 1.67
CA THR A 59 0.29 2.24 2.85
C THR A 59 1.06 3.56 2.82
N PHE A 60 2.33 3.53 2.42
CA PHE A 60 3.13 4.74 2.23
C PHE A 60 2.52 5.66 1.16
N LEU A 61 2.09 5.09 0.02
CA LEU A 61 1.46 5.90 -1.04
C LEU A 61 0.16 6.56 -0.57
N MET A 62 -0.64 5.87 0.25
CA MET A 62 -1.89 6.41 0.80
C MET A 62 -1.66 7.58 1.75
N ARG A 63 -0.53 7.65 2.43
CA ARG A 63 -0.15 8.79 3.30
C ARG A 63 0.10 10.07 2.51
N ASN A 64 0.34 9.98 1.23
CA ASN A 64 0.61 11.09 0.32
C ASN A 64 1.74 12.04 0.79
N GLN A 65 2.73 11.50 1.48
CA GLN A 65 3.89 12.23 1.98
C GLN A 65 5.10 12.00 1.08
N SER A 66 6.02 12.95 1.04
CA SER A 66 7.31 12.79 0.37
C SER A 66 8.43 12.68 1.41
N VAL A 67 9.43 11.85 1.09
CA VAL A 67 10.60 11.61 1.94
C VAL A 67 11.87 11.89 1.17
N GLU A 68 12.98 12.13 1.88
CA GLU A 68 14.27 12.36 1.24
C GLU A 68 14.90 11.08 0.70
N TYR A 69 14.76 10.00 1.45
CA TYR A 69 15.35 8.70 1.15
C TYR A 69 14.31 7.60 1.25
N GLN A 70 14.40 6.60 0.38
CA GLN A 70 13.61 5.38 0.44
C GLN A 70 14.53 4.17 0.40
N PHE A 71 14.19 3.15 1.16
CA PHE A 71 14.83 1.84 1.14
C PHE A 71 13.77 0.82 0.71
N TRP A 72 13.93 0.30 -0.49
CA TRP A 72 13.03 -0.73 -1.02
C TRP A 72 13.64 -2.08 -0.72
N LEU A 73 13.06 -2.77 0.25
CA LEU A 73 13.55 -4.05 0.69
C LEU A 73 13.00 -5.17 -0.18
N ASP A 74 13.84 -6.15 -0.41
CA ASP A 74 13.48 -7.40 -1.09
C ASP A 74 12.82 -7.19 -2.48
N ILE A 75 13.48 -6.41 -3.33
CA ILE A 75 12.98 -6.08 -4.68
C ILE A 75 12.85 -7.30 -5.61
N GLY A 76 13.43 -8.45 -5.23
CA GLY A 76 13.29 -9.72 -5.92
C GLY A 76 11.99 -10.45 -5.61
N SER A 77 11.29 -10.08 -4.54
CA SER A 77 10.07 -10.75 -4.09
C SER A 77 8.90 -10.59 -5.07
N SER A 78 8.10 -11.65 -5.18
CA SER A 78 6.81 -11.61 -5.90
C SER A 78 5.82 -10.65 -5.23
N GLY A 79 5.93 -10.42 -3.93
CA GLY A 79 5.07 -9.51 -3.17
C GLY A 79 5.01 -8.07 -3.71
N TRP A 80 5.96 -7.66 -4.56
CA TRP A 80 5.93 -6.36 -5.21
C TRP A 80 4.88 -6.24 -6.31
N HIS A 81 4.45 -7.33 -6.92
CA HIS A 81 3.48 -7.35 -8.02
C HIS A 81 2.27 -8.25 -7.76
N GLU A 82 2.36 -9.14 -6.80
CA GLU A 82 1.22 -9.95 -6.39
C GLU A 82 0.16 -9.06 -5.74
N ARG A 83 -1.07 -9.20 -6.21
CA ARG A 83 -2.21 -8.51 -5.64
C ARG A 83 -2.83 -9.37 -4.55
N ILE A 84 -3.28 -8.71 -3.50
CA ILE A 84 -4.16 -9.38 -2.53
C ILE A 84 -5.41 -9.82 -3.29
N PHE A 85 -5.66 -11.12 -3.31
CA PHE A 85 -6.85 -11.67 -3.94
C PHE A 85 -8.09 -11.25 -3.15
N GLN A 86 -8.75 -10.22 -3.66
CA GLN A 86 -10.03 -9.74 -3.13
C GLN A 86 -11.03 -9.67 -4.27
N PRO A 87 -12.09 -10.51 -4.26
CA PRO A 87 -13.04 -10.57 -5.36
C PRO A 87 -13.69 -9.21 -5.71
N LEU A 88 -14.01 -8.40 -4.69
CA LEU A 88 -14.67 -7.11 -4.89
C LEU A 88 -13.76 -6.01 -5.42
N THR A 89 -12.45 -6.14 -5.25
CA THR A 89 -11.46 -5.17 -5.77
C THR A 89 -10.71 -5.70 -6.99
N HIS A 90 -11.15 -6.80 -7.54
CA HIS A 90 -10.57 -7.38 -8.74
C HIS A 90 -10.69 -6.41 -9.92
N PRO A 91 -9.65 -6.19 -10.74
CA PRO A 91 -9.69 -5.26 -11.87
C PRO A 91 -10.80 -5.54 -12.87
N HIS A 92 -11.15 -6.80 -13.09
CA HIS A 92 -12.29 -7.18 -13.91
C HIS A 92 -13.62 -6.59 -13.37
N VAL A 93 -13.83 -6.67 -12.06
CA VAL A 93 -15.04 -6.15 -11.40
C VAL A 93 -15.08 -4.62 -11.42
N LEU A 94 -13.91 -3.98 -11.25
CA LEU A 94 -13.81 -2.53 -11.22
C LEU A 94 -13.77 -1.87 -12.60
N ASN A 95 -13.53 -2.63 -13.66
CA ASN A 95 -13.44 -2.12 -15.01
C ASN A 95 -14.82 -2.00 -15.66
N ARG A 96 -15.39 -0.80 -15.65
CA ARG A 96 -16.70 -0.51 -16.27
C ARG A 96 -16.73 -0.73 -17.79
N ASN A 97 -15.58 -0.72 -18.44
CA ASN A 97 -15.45 -0.86 -19.90
C ASN A 97 -15.04 -2.27 -20.32
N TRP A 98 -15.16 -3.25 -19.42
CA TRP A 98 -14.84 -4.63 -19.78
C TRP A 98 -15.78 -5.13 -20.87
N PRO A 99 -15.26 -5.71 -21.98
CA PRO A 99 -16.10 -6.18 -23.09
C PRO A 99 -17.06 -7.26 -22.62
N GLU A 100 -18.33 -7.10 -23.02
CA GLU A 100 -19.36 -8.10 -22.72
C GLU A 100 -18.97 -9.46 -23.31
N GLY A 101 -19.10 -10.52 -22.52
CA GLY A 101 -18.76 -11.87 -22.94
C GLY A 101 -17.26 -12.23 -22.92
N LYS A 102 -16.35 -11.29 -22.66
CA LYS A 102 -14.94 -11.60 -22.49
C LYS A 102 -14.67 -12.12 -21.08
N TYR A 103 -14.08 -13.32 -20.98
CA TYR A 103 -13.61 -13.88 -19.70
C TYR A 103 -12.25 -13.30 -19.33
N TRP A 104 -11.99 -13.18 -18.03
CA TRP A 104 -10.69 -12.82 -17.52
C TRP A 104 -9.75 -14.01 -17.64
N GLY A 105 -8.61 -13.83 -18.29
CA GLY A 105 -7.61 -14.87 -18.51
C GLY A 105 -6.25 -14.52 -17.91
N ASP A 106 -5.31 -15.45 -18.03
CA ASP A 106 -3.95 -15.30 -17.50
C ASP A 106 -3.21 -14.09 -18.09
N VAL A 107 -3.47 -13.77 -19.35
CA VAL A 107 -2.88 -12.59 -20.01
C VAL A 107 -3.37 -11.30 -19.35
N ASP A 108 -4.68 -11.20 -19.11
CA ASP A 108 -5.29 -10.03 -18.44
C ASP A 108 -4.73 -9.89 -17.00
N GLU A 109 -4.49 -11.01 -16.32
CA GLU A 109 -3.91 -11.02 -14.98
C GLU A 109 -2.46 -10.52 -14.97
N VAL A 110 -1.64 -10.97 -15.93
CA VAL A 110 -0.25 -10.52 -16.07
C VAL A 110 -0.20 -9.03 -16.41
N GLU A 111 -1.02 -8.56 -17.35
CA GLU A 111 -1.09 -7.14 -17.73
C GLU A 111 -1.53 -6.27 -16.54
N ALA A 112 -2.54 -6.69 -15.79
CA ALA A 112 -3.01 -5.98 -14.62
C ALA A 112 -1.95 -5.91 -13.50
N SER A 113 -1.19 -6.99 -13.31
CA SER A 113 -0.09 -7.03 -12.34
C SER A 113 1.07 -6.12 -12.74
N GLN A 114 1.40 -6.07 -14.04
CA GLN A 114 2.43 -5.18 -14.58
C GLN A 114 2.01 -3.71 -14.45
N ASP A 115 0.76 -3.37 -14.75
CA ASP A 115 0.25 -2.01 -14.61
C ASP A 115 0.22 -1.57 -13.14
N ALA A 116 -0.19 -2.46 -12.23
CA ALA A 116 -0.16 -2.20 -10.80
C ALA A 116 1.28 -1.95 -10.30
N LEU A 117 2.24 -2.79 -10.69
CA LEU A 117 3.65 -2.62 -10.36
C LEU A 117 4.21 -1.30 -10.91
N TYR A 118 3.89 -0.96 -12.15
CA TYR A 118 4.29 0.29 -12.77
C TYR A 118 3.77 1.49 -12.00
N ARG A 119 2.48 1.52 -11.67
CA ARG A 119 1.86 2.62 -10.90
C ARG A 119 2.47 2.74 -9.50
N LEU A 120 2.67 1.61 -8.82
CA LEU A 120 3.32 1.55 -7.52
C LEU A 120 4.73 2.16 -7.57
N THR A 121 5.55 1.67 -8.51
CA THR A 121 6.94 2.11 -8.68
C THR A 121 7.03 3.60 -8.99
N VAL A 122 6.24 4.08 -9.95
CA VAL A 122 6.19 5.51 -10.30
C VAL A 122 5.69 6.35 -9.13
N GLY A 123 4.69 5.86 -8.40
CA GLY A 123 4.19 6.54 -7.20
C GLY A 123 5.25 6.70 -6.12
N LEU A 124 6.04 5.67 -5.87
CA LEU A 124 7.15 5.69 -4.91
C LEU A 124 8.27 6.61 -5.36
N ILE A 125 8.70 6.52 -6.62
CA ILE A 125 9.76 7.38 -7.19
C ILE A 125 9.39 8.86 -7.04
N ARG A 126 8.16 9.23 -7.38
CA ARG A 126 7.68 10.62 -7.30
C ARG A 126 7.66 11.18 -5.88
N ARG A 127 7.63 10.31 -4.87
CA ARG A 127 7.66 10.71 -3.45
C ARG A 127 9.04 10.66 -2.82
N CYS A 128 10.07 10.26 -3.57
CA CYS A 128 11.46 10.30 -3.14
C CYS A 128 12.15 11.54 -3.66
N ARG A 129 12.72 12.36 -2.77
CA ARG A 129 13.37 13.63 -3.15
C ARG A 129 14.84 13.48 -3.51
N LYS A 130 15.55 12.52 -2.89
CA LYS A 130 17.01 12.41 -3.06
C LYS A 130 17.44 11.07 -3.65
N LYS A 131 17.29 9.97 -2.91
CA LYS A 131 17.80 8.65 -3.33
C LYS A 131 16.89 7.52 -2.90
N ILE A 132 16.83 6.51 -3.75
CA ILE A 132 16.20 5.22 -3.48
C ILE A 132 17.32 4.18 -3.38
N PHE A 133 17.35 3.44 -2.28
CA PHE A 133 18.25 2.31 -2.07
C PHE A 133 17.46 1.02 -2.31
N LEU A 134 18.03 0.14 -3.13
CA LEU A 134 17.40 -1.13 -3.47
C LEU A 134 18.07 -2.25 -2.69
N GLY A 135 17.32 -2.90 -1.83
CA GLY A 135 17.76 -4.09 -1.09
C GLY A 135 17.33 -5.35 -1.80
N LEU A 136 18.27 -6.22 -2.08
CA LEU A 136 18.05 -7.52 -2.69
C LEU A 136 18.52 -8.60 -1.71
N SER A 137 17.69 -9.60 -1.52
CA SER A 137 18.07 -10.87 -0.90
C SER A 137 18.43 -11.87 -1.97
N ASP A 138 19.48 -12.66 -1.76
CA ASP A 138 19.90 -13.66 -2.75
C ASP A 138 18.87 -14.80 -2.85
N LEU A 139 18.26 -15.16 -1.72
CA LEU A 139 17.31 -16.25 -1.64
C LEU A 139 16.00 -15.80 -0.98
N SER A 140 14.90 -16.40 -1.44
CA SER A 140 13.59 -16.29 -0.82
C SER A 140 13.53 -17.01 0.54
N GLU A 141 12.46 -16.81 1.30
CA GLU A 141 12.17 -17.57 2.52
C GLU A 141 12.18 -19.09 2.29
N SER A 142 11.86 -19.54 1.07
CA SER A 142 11.88 -20.95 0.67
C SER A 142 13.23 -21.42 0.12
N GLY A 143 14.27 -20.58 0.14
CA GLY A 143 15.62 -20.94 -0.34
C GLY A 143 15.80 -20.93 -1.87
N TYR A 144 14.85 -20.39 -2.63
CA TYR A 144 14.95 -20.24 -4.08
C TYR A 144 15.39 -18.84 -4.47
N GLU A 145 16.06 -18.72 -5.63
CA GLU A 145 16.41 -17.42 -6.20
C GLU A 145 15.15 -16.59 -6.52
N TYR A 146 15.20 -15.32 -6.19
CA TYR A 146 14.14 -14.40 -6.51
C TYR A 146 14.08 -14.08 -8.01
N GLN A 147 12.88 -14.17 -8.58
CA GLN A 147 12.61 -13.85 -9.98
C GLN A 147 11.48 -12.85 -10.17
N GLY A 148 11.25 -11.97 -9.20
CA GLY A 148 10.17 -10.99 -9.24
C GLY A 148 10.25 -10.06 -10.45
N MET A 149 9.12 -9.52 -10.88
CA MET A 149 9.03 -8.62 -12.04
C MET A 149 9.81 -7.33 -11.83
N LEU A 150 9.88 -6.83 -10.60
CA LEU A 150 10.56 -5.57 -10.28
C LEU A 150 12.05 -5.66 -10.54
N ILE A 151 12.72 -6.68 -10.02
CA ILE A 151 14.17 -6.88 -10.24
C ILE A 151 14.48 -7.08 -11.73
N LYS A 152 13.67 -7.86 -12.44
CA LYS A 152 13.84 -8.06 -13.90
C LYS A 152 13.73 -6.74 -14.67
N SER A 153 12.84 -5.85 -14.24
CA SER A 153 12.68 -4.54 -14.85
C SER A 153 13.91 -3.66 -14.61
N PHE A 154 14.46 -3.64 -13.40
CA PHE A 154 15.70 -2.92 -13.10
C PHE A 154 16.89 -3.47 -13.87
N GLN A 155 17.05 -4.78 -13.95
CA GLN A 155 18.13 -5.42 -14.73
C GLN A 155 18.07 -5.00 -16.20
N ARG A 156 16.88 -4.97 -16.82
CA ARG A 156 16.71 -4.52 -18.21
C ARG A 156 17.11 -3.04 -18.40
N VAL A 157 16.74 -2.18 -17.44
CA VAL A 157 17.10 -0.77 -17.49
C VAL A 157 18.62 -0.60 -17.36
N LEU A 158 19.24 -1.30 -16.41
CA LEU A 158 20.69 -1.27 -16.22
C LEU A 158 21.44 -1.77 -17.45
N GLN A 159 21.00 -2.87 -18.07
CA GLN A 159 21.58 -3.39 -19.31
C GLN A 159 21.51 -2.38 -20.45
N LYS A 160 20.39 -1.66 -20.60
CA LYS A 160 20.26 -0.59 -21.62
C LYS A 160 21.22 0.59 -21.36
N ILE A 161 21.40 0.97 -20.11
CA ILE A 161 22.30 2.07 -19.74
C ILE A 161 23.76 1.67 -19.95
N MET A 162 24.11 0.44 -19.59
CA MET A 162 25.51 -0.07 -19.69
C MET A 162 25.88 -0.55 -21.10
N GLY A 163 24.91 -1.05 -21.85
CA GLY A 163 25.12 -1.55 -23.23
C GLY A 163 25.00 -0.49 -24.33
N GLY A 164 24.63 0.73 -24.00
CA GLY A 164 24.51 1.88 -24.91
C GLY A 164 25.77 2.73 -25.02
N LYS A 165 26.94 2.17 -24.67
CA LYS A 165 28.26 2.80 -24.90
C LYS A 165 28.96 2.15 -26.07
#